data_f12856b2af2b849b328794ef4bdd36fc
#
_entry.id   f12856b2af2b849b328794ef4bdd36fc
#
_cell.length_a   1.000
_cell.length_b   1.000
_cell.length_c   1.000
_cell.angle_alpha   90.00
_cell.angle_beta   90.00
_cell.angle_gamma   90.00
#
_symmetry.space_group_name_H-M   'P 1'
#
loop_
_entity.id
_entity.type
_entity.pdbx_description
1 polymer ?
#
loop_
_entity_poly.entity_id
_entity_poly.type
_entity_poly.pdbx_seq_one_letter_code
_entity_poly.pdbx_strand_id
1 'polypeptide(L)'
;MDVLTPEQRTKNMQAIRSKNTKMELLLAKSLWAKGVRYRKNDKSVFGKPDLTIKKYKIAIFVDSEYFHGKDWETDKYKIKSNREFWWKKIEENQKRDQIVNSFLVDKEWKVLRFWSKEIRKNLNLCTNEIIAVINERKDV
;
A
#
# COMPACT_ATOMS: atom_id res chain seq x y z
N MET A 1 18.23 -22.07 -9.32
CA MET A 1 17.53 -22.36 -10.60
C MET A 1 16.05 -22.09 -10.43
N ASP A 2 15.46 -21.46 -11.41
CA ASP A 2 14.03 -21.14 -11.34
C ASP A 2 13.23 -22.36 -11.81
N VAL A 3 12.42 -22.91 -10.91
CA VAL A 3 11.63 -24.11 -11.18
C VAL A 3 10.23 -23.82 -11.71
N LEU A 4 9.87 -22.53 -11.82
CA LEU A 4 8.54 -22.13 -12.27
C LEU A 4 8.47 -22.09 -13.80
N THR A 5 7.34 -22.52 -14.36
CA THR A 5 7.05 -22.32 -15.78
C THR A 5 6.76 -20.83 -16.04
N PRO A 6 6.85 -20.36 -17.30
CA PRO A 6 6.47 -18.97 -17.61
C PRO A 6 5.05 -18.63 -17.19
N GLU A 7 4.09 -19.55 -17.34
CA GLU A 7 2.71 -19.33 -16.90
C GLU A 7 2.62 -19.21 -15.38
N GLN A 8 3.34 -20.04 -14.64
CA GLN A 8 3.36 -19.98 -13.18
C GLN A 8 3.96 -18.66 -12.68
N ARG A 9 5.03 -18.18 -13.33
CA ARG A 9 5.62 -16.88 -13.01
C ARG A 9 4.63 -15.75 -13.24
N THR A 10 3.96 -15.74 -14.38
CA THR A 10 2.96 -14.73 -14.71
C THR A 10 1.85 -14.75 -13.68
N LYS A 11 1.35 -15.91 -13.32
CA LYS A 11 0.31 -16.08 -12.32
C LYS A 11 0.76 -15.56 -10.94
N ASN A 12 1.99 -15.89 -10.53
CA ASN A 12 2.55 -15.41 -9.26
C ASN A 12 2.70 -13.89 -9.25
N MET A 13 3.17 -13.31 -10.34
CA MET A 13 3.29 -11.86 -10.46
C MET A 13 1.94 -11.16 -10.43
N GLN A 14 0.92 -11.75 -11.07
CA GLN A 14 -0.45 -11.23 -11.02
C GLN A 14 -1.01 -11.30 -9.59
N ALA A 15 -0.76 -12.41 -8.89
CA ALA A 15 -1.19 -12.57 -7.51
C ALA A 15 -0.54 -11.54 -6.58
N ILE A 16 0.75 -11.24 -6.78
CA ILE A 16 1.47 -10.23 -6.01
C ILE A 16 0.89 -8.83 -6.26
N ARG A 17 0.44 -8.55 -7.48
CA ARG A 17 -0.13 -7.26 -7.86
C ARG A 17 -1.64 -7.19 -7.61
N SER A 18 -2.27 -8.30 -7.23
CA SER A 18 -3.71 -8.33 -7.07
C SER A 18 -4.15 -7.46 -5.91
N LYS A 19 -5.40 -7.04 -5.97
CA LYS A 19 -6.07 -6.34 -4.89
C LYS A 19 -6.35 -7.32 -3.74
N ASN A 20 -6.61 -6.78 -2.57
CA ASN A 20 -6.97 -7.58 -1.40
C ASN A 20 -5.87 -8.56 -1.00
N THR A 21 -4.61 -8.08 -0.95
CA THR A 21 -3.50 -8.86 -0.43
C THR A 21 -3.79 -9.25 1.02
N LYS A 22 -3.08 -10.28 1.51
CA LYS A 22 -3.27 -10.76 2.88
C LYS A 22 -3.11 -9.64 3.92
N MET A 23 -2.13 -8.76 3.73
CA MET A 23 -1.89 -7.66 4.67
C MET A 23 -3.00 -6.60 4.61
N GLU A 24 -3.51 -6.29 3.41
CA GLU A 24 -4.67 -5.41 3.26
C GLU A 24 -5.87 -5.95 4.00
N LEU A 25 -6.13 -7.26 3.86
CA LEU A 25 -7.26 -7.91 4.51
C LEU A 25 -7.11 -7.95 6.03
N LEU A 26 -5.90 -8.17 6.53
CA LEU A 26 -5.64 -8.14 7.97
C LEU A 26 -5.94 -6.77 8.55
N LEU A 27 -5.44 -5.71 7.92
CA LEU A 27 -5.68 -4.34 8.35
C LEU A 27 -7.17 -3.99 8.28
N ALA A 28 -7.81 -4.34 7.17
CA ALA A 28 -9.23 -4.09 6.95
C ALA A 28 -10.08 -4.76 8.03
N LYS A 29 -9.83 -6.03 8.33
CA LYS A 29 -10.58 -6.76 9.37
C LYS A 29 -10.38 -6.17 10.76
N SER A 30 -9.14 -5.75 11.06
CA SER A 30 -8.83 -5.13 12.35
C SER A 30 -9.61 -3.82 12.52
N LEU A 31 -9.67 -3.00 11.48
CA LEU A 31 -10.44 -1.74 11.49
C LEU A 31 -11.94 -2.01 11.63
N TRP A 32 -12.44 -2.97 10.87
CA TRP A 32 -13.87 -3.33 10.92
C TRP A 32 -14.28 -3.78 12.31
N ALA A 33 -13.46 -4.61 12.95
CA ALA A 33 -13.72 -5.09 14.31
C ALA A 33 -13.81 -3.96 15.32
N LYS A 34 -13.15 -2.83 15.06
CA LYS A 34 -13.19 -1.64 15.93
C LYS A 34 -14.26 -0.63 15.52
N GLY A 35 -15.15 -1.00 14.61
CA GLY A 35 -16.27 -0.16 14.18
C GLY A 35 -15.96 0.80 13.05
N VAL A 36 -14.76 0.75 12.46
CA VAL A 36 -14.40 1.60 11.35
C VAL A 36 -14.99 1.05 10.05
N ARG A 37 -15.63 1.92 9.28
CA ARG A 37 -16.18 1.56 7.97
C ARG A 37 -15.39 2.28 6.87
N TYR A 38 -15.14 1.57 5.78
CA TYR A 38 -14.26 2.02 4.71
C TYR A 38 -14.70 1.43 3.38
N ARG A 39 -14.13 1.93 2.28
CA ARG A 39 -14.27 1.32 0.96
C ARG A 39 -12.92 0.73 0.57
N LYS A 40 -12.94 -0.43 -0.10
CA LYS A 40 -11.73 -1.08 -0.60
C LYS A 40 -11.53 -0.72 -2.07
N ASN A 41 -10.26 -0.43 -2.42
CA ASN A 41 -9.86 -0.25 -3.82
C ASN A 41 -10.75 0.73 -4.58
N ASP A 42 -11.06 1.86 -3.97
CA ASP A 42 -11.97 2.86 -4.54
C ASP A 42 -11.32 3.56 -5.72
N LYS A 43 -11.82 3.28 -6.92
CA LYS A 43 -11.29 3.83 -8.17
C LYS A 43 -11.64 5.31 -8.35
N SER A 44 -12.60 5.83 -7.59
CA SER A 44 -12.99 7.24 -7.68
C SER A 44 -11.98 8.16 -6.98
N VAL A 45 -11.09 7.61 -6.17
CA VAL A 45 -10.04 8.37 -5.49
C VAL A 45 -8.73 8.20 -6.24
N PHE A 46 -8.06 9.31 -6.52
CA PHE A 46 -6.79 9.30 -7.26
C PHE A 46 -5.77 8.41 -6.55
N GLY A 47 -5.09 7.55 -7.33
CA GLY A 47 -4.11 6.61 -6.81
C GLY A 47 -4.69 5.29 -6.34
N LYS A 48 -6.00 5.14 -6.32
CA LYS A 48 -6.70 3.92 -5.91
C LYS A 48 -6.21 3.39 -4.56
N PRO A 49 -6.43 4.14 -3.46
CA PRO A 49 -6.02 3.66 -2.14
C PRO A 49 -6.59 2.27 -1.84
N ASP A 50 -5.85 1.48 -1.09
CA ASP A 50 -6.30 0.16 -0.68
C ASP A 50 -7.54 0.24 0.20
N LEU A 51 -7.56 1.21 1.11
CA LEU A 51 -8.71 1.52 1.94
C LEU A 51 -8.97 3.03 1.90
N THR A 52 -10.24 3.43 1.86
CA THR A 52 -10.63 4.84 1.81
C THR A 52 -11.73 5.12 2.82
N ILE A 53 -11.55 6.16 3.62
CA ILE A 53 -12.59 6.66 4.52
C ILE A 53 -12.98 8.05 4.00
N LYS A 54 -13.90 8.08 3.03
CA LYS A 54 -14.27 9.32 2.33
C LYS A 54 -14.84 10.39 3.24
N LYS A 55 -15.60 9.98 4.25
CA LYS A 55 -16.22 10.93 5.17
C LYS A 55 -15.20 11.85 5.82
N TYR A 56 -14.01 11.34 6.09
CA TYR A 56 -12.94 12.08 6.75
C TYR A 56 -11.76 12.38 5.83
N LYS A 57 -11.86 12.04 4.54
CA LYS A 57 -10.79 12.21 3.55
C LYS A 57 -9.50 11.55 3.99
N ILE A 58 -9.58 10.27 4.32
CA ILE A 58 -8.43 9.46 4.70
C ILE A 58 -8.19 8.41 3.62
N ALA A 59 -6.99 8.40 3.08
CA ALA A 59 -6.55 7.42 2.08
C ALA A 59 -5.44 6.56 2.69
N ILE A 60 -5.63 5.24 2.66
CA ILE A 60 -4.72 4.28 3.28
C ILE A 60 -4.15 3.37 2.21
N PHE A 61 -2.82 3.31 2.15
CA PHE A 61 -2.08 2.46 1.21
C PHE A 61 -1.28 1.42 1.98
N VAL A 62 -1.30 0.19 1.48
CA VAL A 62 -0.48 -0.91 2.00
C VAL A 62 0.59 -1.20 0.95
N ASP A 63 1.82 -0.84 1.25
CA ASP A 63 2.92 -0.88 0.28
C ASP A 63 3.80 -2.11 0.50
N SER A 64 4.07 -2.84 -0.59
CA SER A 64 5.06 -3.91 -0.59
C SER A 64 6.47 -3.30 -0.54
N GLU A 65 7.33 -3.79 0.34
CA GLU A 65 8.71 -3.34 0.47
C GLU A 65 9.46 -3.48 -0.85
N TYR A 66 9.22 -4.55 -1.57
CA TYR A 66 9.88 -4.81 -2.84
C TYR A 66 9.41 -3.84 -3.94
N PHE A 67 8.10 -3.76 -4.16
CA PHE A 67 7.54 -3.00 -5.30
C PHE A 67 7.57 -1.49 -5.10
N HIS A 68 7.60 -1.03 -3.86
CA HIS A 68 7.68 0.41 -3.57
C HIS A 68 9.07 0.86 -3.14
N GLY A 69 10.04 -0.07 -3.19
CA GLY A 69 11.45 0.29 -3.04
C GLY A 69 11.86 0.73 -1.65
N LYS A 70 11.32 0.07 -0.61
CA LYS A 70 11.83 0.33 0.73
C LYS A 70 13.30 -0.05 0.78
N ASP A 71 14.14 0.82 1.35
CA ASP A 71 15.59 0.65 1.39
C ASP A 71 16.21 0.48 0.00
N TRP A 72 15.64 1.15 -1.00
CA TRP A 72 15.97 0.97 -2.41
C TRP A 72 17.44 1.21 -2.73
N GLU A 73 18.04 2.23 -2.15
CA GLU A 73 19.45 2.56 -2.42
C GLU A 73 20.40 1.42 -2.07
N THR A 74 20.02 0.57 -1.12
CA THR A 74 20.78 -0.61 -0.73
C THR A 74 20.29 -1.86 -1.49
N ASP A 75 18.98 -2.07 -1.50
CA ASP A 75 18.38 -3.31 -1.97
C ASP A 75 18.38 -3.46 -3.49
N LYS A 76 18.48 -2.37 -4.24
CA LYS A 76 18.50 -2.44 -5.71
C LYS A 76 19.61 -3.32 -6.26
N TYR A 77 20.73 -3.41 -5.56
CA TYR A 77 21.87 -4.21 -5.99
C TYR A 77 21.69 -5.71 -5.71
N LYS A 78 20.69 -6.09 -4.93
CA LYS A 78 20.34 -7.49 -4.67
C LYS A 78 19.59 -8.13 -5.82
N ILE A 79 19.02 -7.32 -6.72
CA ILE A 79 18.29 -7.82 -7.88
C ILE A 79 19.30 -8.29 -8.92
N LYS A 80 19.28 -9.58 -9.26
CA LYS A 80 20.24 -10.21 -10.16
C LYS A 80 19.68 -10.48 -11.56
N SER A 81 18.38 -10.75 -11.66
CA SER A 81 17.71 -11.11 -12.91
C SER A 81 16.81 -9.96 -13.37
N ASN A 82 16.90 -9.61 -14.66
CA ASN A 82 16.12 -8.52 -15.25
C ASN A 82 16.27 -7.20 -14.49
N ARG A 83 17.50 -6.90 -14.08
CA ARG A 83 17.81 -5.74 -13.23
C ARG A 83 17.29 -4.43 -13.80
N GLU A 84 17.54 -4.16 -15.08
CA GLU A 84 17.09 -2.92 -15.73
C GLU A 84 15.58 -2.77 -15.69
N PHE A 85 14.87 -3.86 -15.97
CA PHE A 85 13.41 -3.87 -15.93
C PHE A 85 12.89 -3.54 -14.53
N TRP A 86 13.41 -4.22 -13.50
CA TRP A 86 12.96 -4.03 -12.13
C TRP A 86 13.36 -2.68 -11.56
N TRP A 87 14.56 -2.19 -11.87
CA TRP A 87 15.00 -0.87 -11.43
C TRP A 87 14.07 0.20 -11.96
N LYS A 88 13.79 0.16 -13.27
CA LYS A 88 12.86 1.11 -13.89
C LYS A 88 11.48 1.03 -13.27
N LYS A 89 10.97 -0.19 -13.10
CA LYS A 89 9.62 -0.43 -12.58
C LYS A 89 9.47 0.10 -11.15
N ILE A 90 10.42 -0.22 -10.28
CA ILE A 90 10.37 0.20 -8.88
C ILE A 90 10.54 1.71 -8.76
N GLU A 91 11.46 2.31 -9.52
CA GLU A 91 11.65 3.76 -9.50
C GLU A 91 10.43 4.49 -10.04
N GLU A 92 9.78 3.97 -11.07
CA GLU A 92 8.49 4.51 -11.54
C GLU A 92 7.41 4.44 -10.46
N ASN A 93 7.35 3.33 -9.73
CA ASN A 93 6.40 3.18 -8.63
C ASN A 93 6.66 4.22 -7.53
N GLN A 94 7.92 4.47 -7.19
CA GLN A 94 8.28 5.49 -6.20
C GLN A 94 7.86 6.89 -6.65
N LYS A 95 8.10 7.23 -7.90
CA LYS A 95 7.68 8.52 -8.47
C LYS A 95 6.16 8.65 -8.47
N ARG A 96 5.46 7.58 -8.83
CA ARG A 96 4.01 7.57 -8.81
C ARG A 96 3.47 7.78 -7.38
N ASP A 97 4.08 7.11 -6.39
CA ASP A 97 3.69 7.29 -4.99
C ASP A 97 3.81 8.75 -4.56
N GLN A 98 4.89 9.42 -4.96
CA GLN A 98 5.10 10.84 -4.63
C GLN A 98 4.04 11.72 -5.29
N ILE A 99 3.71 11.46 -6.57
CA ILE A 99 2.67 12.20 -7.29
C ILE A 99 1.31 12.01 -6.62
N VAL A 100 0.99 10.76 -6.27
CA VAL A 100 -0.28 10.44 -5.60
C VAL A 100 -0.35 11.15 -4.25
N ASN A 101 0.72 11.07 -3.46
CA ASN A 101 0.76 11.71 -2.13
C ASN A 101 0.55 13.22 -2.25
N SER A 102 1.27 13.87 -3.16
CA SER A 102 1.17 15.33 -3.36
C SER A 102 -0.23 15.74 -3.81
N PHE A 103 -0.79 14.99 -4.76
CA PHE A 103 -2.14 15.29 -5.26
C PHE A 103 -3.18 15.22 -4.14
N LEU A 104 -3.14 14.14 -3.35
CA LEU A 104 -4.11 13.94 -2.29
C LEU A 104 -3.95 14.95 -1.17
N VAL A 105 -2.72 15.27 -0.79
CA VAL A 105 -2.44 16.28 0.24
C VAL A 105 -2.95 17.65 -0.21
N ASP A 106 -2.74 18.01 -1.48
CA ASP A 106 -3.24 19.27 -2.04
C ASP A 106 -4.77 19.36 -2.01
N LYS A 107 -5.45 18.21 -2.03
CA LYS A 107 -6.91 18.12 -1.93
C LYS A 107 -7.38 17.93 -0.49
N GLU A 108 -6.52 18.15 0.49
CA GLU A 108 -6.79 18.07 1.92
C GLU A 108 -7.07 16.64 2.42
N TRP A 109 -6.58 15.63 1.71
CA TRP A 109 -6.64 14.25 2.16
C TRP A 109 -5.49 13.96 3.12
N LYS A 110 -5.78 13.15 4.12
CA LYS A 110 -4.74 12.55 4.95
C LYS A 110 -4.30 11.24 4.29
N VAL A 111 -3.04 11.15 3.94
CA VAL A 111 -2.46 9.96 3.31
C VAL A 111 -1.71 9.16 4.36
N LEU A 112 -2.09 7.90 4.54
CA LEU A 112 -1.42 6.98 5.45
C LEU A 112 -0.86 5.82 4.63
N ARG A 113 0.44 5.58 4.75
CA ARG A 113 1.10 4.47 4.08
C ARG A 113 1.75 3.56 5.10
N PHE A 114 1.49 2.27 4.96
CA PHE A 114 2.06 1.25 5.83
C PHE A 114 2.80 0.23 4.98
N TRP A 115 4.00 -0.14 5.42
CA TRP A 115 4.69 -1.27 4.81
C TRP A 115 4.02 -2.57 5.23
N SER A 116 3.95 -3.54 4.33
CA SER A 116 3.32 -4.85 4.61
C SER A 116 3.88 -5.49 5.87
N LYS A 117 5.20 -5.40 6.07
CA LYS A 117 5.84 -5.97 7.26
C LYS A 117 5.42 -5.27 8.55
N GLU A 118 5.17 -3.95 8.49
CA GLU A 118 4.66 -3.22 9.66
C GLU A 118 3.30 -3.76 10.09
N ILE A 119 2.42 -3.97 9.13
CA ILE A 119 1.09 -4.50 9.40
C ILE A 119 1.20 -5.89 10.01
N ARG A 120 2.06 -6.74 9.45
CA ARG A 120 2.23 -8.09 9.96
C ARG A 120 2.78 -8.13 11.38
N LYS A 121 3.75 -7.26 11.69
CA LYS A 121 4.41 -7.25 13.00
C LYS A 121 3.67 -6.42 14.04
N ASN A 122 3.04 -5.33 13.63
CA ASN A 122 2.47 -4.33 14.53
C ASN A 122 1.05 -3.93 14.11
N LEU A 123 0.20 -4.93 13.84
CA LEU A 123 -1.17 -4.71 13.38
C LEU A 123 -1.95 -3.74 14.27
N ASN A 124 -1.88 -3.92 15.58
CA ASN A 124 -2.62 -3.08 16.53
C ASN A 124 -2.13 -1.63 16.50
N LEU A 125 -0.83 -1.42 16.37
CA LEU A 125 -0.26 -0.07 16.29
C LEU A 125 -0.73 0.63 15.01
N CYS A 126 -0.71 -0.08 13.87
CA CYS A 126 -1.19 0.47 12.60
C CYS A 126 -2.68 0.83 12.69
N THR A 127 -3.49 -0.08 13.24
CA THR A 127 -4.93 0.14 13.41
C THR A 127 -5.18 1.35 14.30
N ASN A 128 -4.48 1.45 15.43
CA ASN A 128 -4.66 2.55 16.37
C ASN A 128 -4.23 3.90 15.79
N GLU A 129 -3.18 3.91 14.95
CA GLU A 129 -2.76 5.11 14.23
C GLU A 129 -3.86 5.64 13.31
N ILE A 130 -4.50 4.74 12.58
CA ILE A 130 -5.63 5.10 11.71
C ILE A 130 -6.78 5.67 12.53
N ILE A 131 -7.12 5.02 13.64
CA ILE A 131 -8.22 5.47 14.52
C ILE A 131 -7.91 6.85 15.10
N ALA A 132 -6.66 7.10 15.48
CA ALA A 132 -6.23 8.41 15.98
C ALA A 132 -6.46 9.50 14.91
N VAL A 133 -6.13 9.22 13.66
CA VAL A 133 -6.37 10.16 12.55
C VAL A 133 -7.87 10.40 12.34
N ILE A 134 -8.68 9.34 12.42
CA ILE A 134 -10.14 9.47 12.32
C ILE A 134 -10.65 10.42 13.40
N ASN A 135 -10.20 10.25 14.65
CA ASN A 135 -10.62 11.08 15.76
C ASN A 135 -10.19 12.54 15.57
N GLU A 136 -9.00 12.79 15.06
CA GLU A 136 -8.55 14.13 14.71
C GLU A 136 -9.48 14.78 13.68
N ARG A 137 -9.88 14.04 12.67
CA ARG A 137 -10.76 14.54 11.60
C ARG A 137 -12.19 14.76 12.06
N LYS A 138 -12.65 14.01 13.07
CA LYS A 138 -13.99 14.21 13.65
C LYS A 138 -14.10 15.53 14.39
N ASP A 139 -13.01 15.98 14.98
CA ASP A 139 -12.99 17.18 15.84
C ASP A 139 -12.82 18.48 15.06
N VAL A 140 -12.75 18.41 13.74
CA VAL A 140 -12.58 19.58 12.86
C VAL A 140 -13.92 20.06 12.32
#